data_47e1e52c9855849351813adfe126c16f
#
_entry.id   47e1e52c9855849351813adfe126c16f
#
_cell.length_a   1.000
_cell.length_b   1.000
_cell.length_c   1.000
_cell.angle_alpha   90.00
_cell.angle_beta   90.00
_cell.angle_gamma   90.00
#
_symmetry.space_group_name_H-M   'P 1'
#
loop_
_entity.id
_entity.type
_entity.pdbx_description
1 polymer ?
#
loop_
_entity_poly.entity_id
_entity_poly.type
_entity_poly.pdbx_seq_one_letter_code
_entity_poly.pdbx_strand_id
1 'polypeptide(L)'
;MQKWKRILAAALVFTALLTCQAPVCGAEETDCGAKLLAITFDDGPGPYTAGLLDELAARGVKATFFVSGYRAARYPETLKRIVTEGHQLANHTYNHANLNTLSAAKIRQEVSSVQALITAAGGDEPAYIRPPYGNANKTVRANVSAPLINWAVDPEDWKYRNADTVCRRIVSGAYDGAIILVHDIHKMSVPGALAAIDQLLEEGYEFVTVQDLLRRRGVTPEAGKVYYDAKNNGINLSAEQISPEYFDEDRLEEHWAYEALALCIRRGWLETDEAGRWCPNHFVTRGELAAAFGRFCGITKAYRAGEDTGYTDVDAARTDAPFIRWAGDAGLMIGADGAFSPDATLTREQMATVLDRYLDMQGEAAPETGALAYTDAAEISDWAAAGVARCTALSLLQGSGGAFCPKGTLTRGQLAAILQRLAGKTES
;
A
#
# COMPACT_ATOMS: atom_id res chain seq x y z
N MET A 1 82.12 6.90 61.43
CA MET A 1 81.26 5.65 61.54
C MET A 1 80.07 5.77 60.59
N GLN A 2 80.04 4.85 59.64
CA GLN A 2 79.12 4.72 58.51
C GLN A 2 77.70 4.61 58.97
N LYS A 3 76.76 5.19 58.17
CA LYS A 3 75.47 4.64 57.96
C LYS A 3 74.94 5.03 56.56
N TRP A 4 74.61 4.04 55.81
CA TRP A 4 74.18 3.98 54.42
C TRP A 4 72.86 4.70 54.20
N LYS A 5 72.79 5.53 53.15
CA LYS A 5 71.51 6.04 52.58
C LYS A 5 71.17 5.17 51.42
N ARG A 6 70.06 4.47 51.51
CA ARG A 6 69.42 3.79 50.38
C ARG A 6 68.46 4.79 49.71
N ILE A 7 68.73 5.11 48.48
CA ILE A 7 67.83 5.90 47.60
C ILE A 7 66.85 4.91 46.94
N LEU A 8 65.56 5.04 47.24
CA LEU A 8 64.51 4.38 46.46
C LEU A 8 64.14 5.32 45.32
N ALA A 9 64.44 4.94 44.12
CA ALA A 9 63.90 5.53 42.88
C ALA A 9 62.46 4.98 42.63
N ALA A 10 61.47 5.84 42.78
CA ALA A 10 60.10 5.51 42.34
C ALA A 10 60.01 5.79 40.89
N ALA A 11 59.92 4.72 40.08
CA ALA A 11 59.56 4.79 38.64
C ALA A 11 58.05 5.00 38.53
N LEU A 12 57.62 6.20 38.14
CA LEU A 12 56.26 6.48 37.69
C LEU A 12 56.09 5.90 36.29
N VAL A 13 55.39 4.77 36.20
CA VAL A 13 54.90 4.25 34.95
C VAL A 13 53.61 5.00 34.60
N PHE A 14 53.72 5.92 33.66
CA PHE A 14 52.55 6.56 33.01
C PHE A 14 52.00 5.56 32.00
N THR A 15 50.98 4.80 32.37
CA THR A 15 50.15 4.04 31.41
C THR A 15 49.20 5.01 30.74
N ALA A 16 49.56 5.46 29.54
CA ALA A 16 48.62 6.13 28.65
C ALA A 16 47.58 5.11 28.19
N LEU A 17 46.37 5.13 28.76
CA LEU A 17 45.20 4.51 28.19
C LEU A 17 44.85 5.28 26.91
N LEU A 18 45.28 4.79 25.74
CA LEU A 18 44.67 5.14 24.48
C LEU A 18 43.24 4.51 24.49
N THR A 19 42.26 5.33 24.84
CA THR A 19 40.87 5.03 24.49
C THR A 19 40.75 5.16 22.98
N CYS A 20 40.90 4.03 22.26
CA CYS A 20 40.49 3.90 20.89
C CYS A 20 38.97 4.00 20.91
N GLN A 21 38.41 5.19 20.72
CA GLN A 21 37.04 5.37 20.34
C GLN A 21 36.94 4.87 18.92
N ALA A 22 36.53 3.60 18.76
CA ALA A 22 36.00 3.13 17.47
C ALA A 22 34.85 4.08 17.07
N PRO A 23 34.81 4.54 15.81
CA PRO A 23 33.63 5.20 15.33
C PRO A 23 32.46 4.23 15.50
N VAL A 24 31.45 4.62 16.28
CA VAL A 24 30.14 3.97 16.25
C VAL A 24 29.60 4.23 14.86
N CYS A 25 30.00 3.34 13.93
CA CYS A 25 29.28 3.17 12.68
C CYS A 25 27.91 2.65 13.10
N GLY A 26 26.91 3.53 13.10
CA GLY A 26 25.53 3.12 13.24
C GLY A 26 25.26 2.13 12.09
N ALA A 27 25.30 0.83 12.40
CA ALA A 27 24.77 -0.16 11.51
C ALA A 27 23.29 0.21 11.35
N GLU A 28 22.90 0.66 10.18
CA GLU A 28 21.52 0.67 9.77
C GLU A 28 21.05 -0.78 9.90
N GLU A 29 20.27 -1.05 10.94
CA GLU A 29 19.56 -2.31 11.10
C GLU A 29 18.56 -2.40 9.93
N THR A 30 18.97 -2.99 8.83
CA THR A 30 18.07 -3.52 7.84
C THR A 30 17.41 -4.74 8.47
N ASP A 31 16.22 -4.51 9.04
CA ASP A 31 15.43 -5.54 9.69
C ASP A 31 14.81 -6.45 8.63
N CYS A 32 15.49 -7.56 8.35
CA CYS A 32 15.10 -8.53 7.33
C CYS A 32 14.03 -9.52 7.80
N GLY A 33 13.23 -9.24 8.84
CA GLY A 33 12.33 -10.26 9.37
C GLY A 33 11.06 -9.78 10.08
N ALA A 34 10.99 -8.57 10.60
CA ALA A 34 9.80 -8.10 11.31
C ALA A 34 8.69 -7.66 10.33
N LYS A 35 7.44 -8.04 10.62
CA LYS A 35 6.28 -7.51 9.93
C LYS A 35 6.00 -6.10 10.45
N LEU A 36 6.08 -5.09 9.60
CA LEU A 36 5.92 -3.68 9.98
C LEU A 36 4.58 -3.11 9.49
N LEU A 37 3.96 -2.29 10.33
CA LEU A 37 2.77 -1.51 9.99
C LEU A 37 2.94 -0.06 10.45
N ALA A 38 2.37 0.89 9.70
CA ALA A 38 2.19 2.26 10.16
C ALA A 38 0.70 2.55 10.33
N ILE A 39 0.24 2.69 11.58
CA ILE A 39 -1.09 3.22 11.83
C ILE A 39 -1.03 4.74 11.88
N THR A 40 -1.99 5.40 11.21
CA THR A 40 -2.01 6.85 11.06
C THR A 40 -3.37 7.42 11.45
N PHE A 41 -3.35 8.62 12.02
CA PHE A 41 -4.55 9.30 12.49
C PHE A 41 -4.67 10.67 11.83
N ASP A 42 -5.78 10.89 11.14
CA ASP A 42 -6.05 12.11 10.39
C ASP A 42 -7.01 13.04 11.13
N ASP A 43 -7.03 14.31 10.71
CA ASP A 43 -7.92 15.37 11.14
C ASP A 43 -7.67 15.93 12.56
N GLY A 44 -6.96 15.21 13.39
CA GLY A 44 -6.70 15.62 14.77
C GLY A 44 -5.87 16.92 14.91
N PRO A 45 -5.50 17.26 16.14
CA PRO A 45 -5.96 16.68 17.40
C PRO A 45 -7.45 16.96 17.70
N GLY A 46 -8.06 15.99 18.38
CA GLY A 46 -9.44 16.08 18.83
C GLY A 46 -9.62 15.69 20.29
N PRO A 47 -10.87 15.58 20.76
CA PRO A 47 -11.16 15.27 22.18
C PRO A 47 -10.68 13.88 22.61
N TYR A 48 -10.38 12.97 21.66
CA TYR A 48 -9.96 11.61 21.95
C TYR A 48 -8.44 11.41 21.80
N THR A 49 -7.71 12.35 21.19
CA THR A 49 -6.28 12.23 20.89
C THR A 49 -5.42 12.05 22.14
N ALA A 50 -5.67 12.79 23.22
CA ALA A 50 -4.89 12.66 24.45
C ALA A 50 -5.02 11.25 25.07
N GLY A 51 -6.24 10.73 25.16
CA GLY A 51 -6.46 9.36 25.64
C GLY A 51 -5.90 8.29 24.69
N LEU A 52 -5.92 8.53 23.39
CA LEU A 52 -5.28 7.66 22.41
C LEU A 52 -3.76 7.58 22.64
N LEU A 53 -3.08 8.71 22.92
CA LEU A 53 -1.65 8.72 23.23
C LEU A 53 -1.33 7.88 24.47
N ASP A 54 -2.15 7.98 25.53
CA ASP A 54 -1.99 7.17 26.72
C ASP A 54 -2.10 5.67 26.42
N GLU A 55 -3.07 5.28 25.59
CA GLU A 55 -3.29 3.89 25.19
C GLU A 55 -2.21 3.36 24.24
N LEU A 56 -1.68 4.18 23.34
CA LEU A 56 -0.55 3.82 22.49
C LEU A 56 0.73 3.62 23.31
N ALA A 57 0.97 4.49 24.30
CA ALA A 57 2.10 4.37 25.22
C ALA A 57 2.03 3.08 26.05
N ALA A 58 0.83 2.70 26.53
CA ALA A 58 0.62 1.46 27.28
C ALA A 58 0.94 0.19 26.47
N ARG A 59 0.82 0.26 25.14
CA ARG A 59 1.11 -0.83 24.19
C ARG A 59 2.51 -0.77 23.61
N GLY A 60 3.28 0.29 23.89
CA GLY A 60 4.60 0.52 23.28
C GLY A 60 4.53 0.80 21.77
N VAL A 61 3.38 1.22 21.25
CA VAL A 61 3.11 1.45 19.83
C VAL A 61 3.45 2.89 19.45
N LYS A 62 4.05 3.07 18.26
CA LYS A 62 4.25 4.38 17.63
C LYS A 62 3.31 4.55 16.45
N ALA A 63 2.86 5.78 16.22
CA ALA A 63 1.91 6.15 15.18
C ALA A 63 2.31 7.46 14.49
N THR A 64 1.65 7.77 13.38
CA THR A 64 1.79 9.07 12.69
C THR A 64 0.48 9.82 12.74
N PHE A 65 0.52 11.10 13.13
CA PHE A 65 -0.64 11.98 13.25
C PHE A 65 -0.59 13.05 12.17
N PHE A 66 -1.50 12.98 11.20
CA PHE A 66 -1.68 14.00 10.16
C PHE A 66 -2.68 15.04 10.65
N VAL A 67 -2.17 16.16 11.15
CA VAL A 67 -2.98 17.14 11.87
C VAL A 67 -3.51 18.25 10.96
N SER A 68 -4.79 18.58 11.11
CA SER A 68 -5.41 19.75 10.48
C SER A 68 -5.05 21.04 11.24
N GLY A 69 -4.58 22.08 10.55
CA GLY A 69 -4.05 23.29 11.18
C GLY A 69 -5.03 23.99 12.10
N TYR A 70 -6.31 24.11 11.70
CA TYR A 70 -7.34 24.76 12.50
C TYR A 70 -7.62 24.06 13.84
N ARG A 71 -7.34 22.74 13.94
CA ARG A 71 -7.40 21.96 15.18
C ARG A 71 -6.08 22.04 15.91
N ALA A 72 -4.96 21.83 15.21
CA ALA A 72 -3.62 21.89 15.76
C ALA A 72 -3.38 23.19 16.57
N ALA A 73 -3.84 24.32 16.07
CA ALA A 73 -3.77 25.61 16.76
C ALA A 73 -4.50 25.65 18.12
N ARG A 74 -5.47 24.77 18.34
CA ARG A 74 -6.28 24.70 19.58
C ARG A 74 -5.70 23.72 20.62
N TYR A 75 -4.81 22.83 20.21
CA TYR A 75 -4.26 21.75 21.05
C TYR A 75 -2.72 21.73 21.07
N PRO A 76 -2.02 22.86 21.34
CA PRO A 76 -0.56 22.93 21.22
C PRO A 76 0.15 21.95 22.16
N GLU A 77 -0.38 21.69 23.35
CA GLU A 77 0.21 20.74 24.28
C GLU A 77 0.06 19.28 23.78
N THR A 78 -1.02 18.94 23.08
CA THR A 78 -1.18 17.63 22.47
C THR A 78 -0.18 17.44 21.33
N LEU A 79 0.09 18.47 20.51
CA LEU A 79 1.13 18.40 19.48
C LEU A 79 2.51 18.10 20.08
N LYS A 80 2.86 18.78 21.20
CA LYS A 80 4.11 18.51 21.90
C LYS A 80 4.17 17.07 22.43
N ARG A 81 3.06 16.55 22.97
CA ARG A 81 2.98 15.17 23.44
C ARG A 81 3.24 14.19 22.29
N ILE A 82 2.61 14.40 21.13
CA ILE A 82 2.82 13.55 19.95
C ILE A 82 4.32 13.42 19.65
N VAL A 83 5.03 14.54 19.62
CA VAL A 83 6.48 14.56 19.33
C VAL A 83 7.30 13.95 20.47
N THR A 84 7.07 14.40 21.71
CA THR A 84 7.90 13.98 22.87
C THR A 84 7.69 12.52 23.27
N GLU A 85 6.54 11.95 22.94
CA GLU A 85 6.23 10.53 23.14
C GLU A 85 6.71 9.65 21.97
N GLY A 86 7.42 10.23 20.98
CA GLY A 86 8.06 9.51 19.88
C GLY A 86 7.13 9.09 18.76
N HIS A 87 5.98 9.73 18.63
CA HIS A 87 5.11 9.63 17.46
C HIS A 87 5.55 10.64 16.40
N GLN A 88 5.19 10.37 15.13
CA GLN A 88 5.43 11.31 14.05
C GLN A 88 4.28 12.30 13.94
N LEU A 89 4.61 13.60 13.91
CA LEU A 89 3.67 14.68 13.65
C LEU A 89 3.77 15.08 12.18
N ALA A 90 2.65 15.06 11.46
CA ALA A 90 2.58 15.24 10.02
C ALA A 90 1.44 16.22 9.63
N ASN A 91 1.45 16.67 8.39
CA ASN A 91 0.66 17.79 7.90
C ASN A 91 -0.59 17.32 7.13
N HIS A 92 -1.78 17.76 7.53
CA HIS A 92 -3.03 17.48 6.84
C HIS A 92 -3.73 18.74 6.32
N THR A 93 -2.97 19.74 5.93
CA THR A 93 -3.41 21.07 5.50
C THR A 93 -4.10 21.88 6.61
N TYR A 94 -4.26 23.19 6.40
CA TYR A 94 -4.79 24.04 7.47
C TYR A 94 -6.31 23.89 7.62
N ASN A 95 -7.07 23.96 6.51
CA ASN A 95 -8.53 23.94 6.49
C ASN A 95 -9.14 22.63 5.99
N HIS A 96 -8.35 21.55 5.82
CA HIS A 96 -8.80 20.31 5.20
C HIS A 96 -9.42 20.54 3.81
N ALA A 97 -8.84 21.46 3.02
CA ALA A 97 -9.35 21.80 1.70
C ALA A 97 -8.90 20.78 0.65
N ASN A 98 -9.76 20.47 -0.33
CA ASN A 98 -9.35 19.69 -1.49
C ASN A 98 -8.30 20.47 -2.31
N LEU A 99 -7.04 20.09 -2.18
CA LEU A 99 -5.92 20.80 -2.79
C LEU A 99 -6.01 20.85 -4.32
N ASN A 100 -6.67 19.89 -4.97
CA ASN A 100 -6.84 19.86 -6.43
C ASN A 100 -7.65 21.04 -6.98
N THR A 101 -8.45 21.69 -6.13
CA THR A 101 -9.29 22.84 -6.51
C THR A 101 -8.61 24.18 -6.23
N LEU A 102 -7.42 24.18 -5.64
CA LEU A 102 -6.74 25.39 -5.20
C LEU A 102 -5.67 25.86 -6.18
N SER A 103 -5.43 27.17 -6.18
CA SER A 103 -4.26 27.73 -6.87
C SER A 103 -2.95 27.33 -6.16
N ALA A 104 -1.83 27.33 -6.90
CA ALA A 104 -0.52 27.02 -6.36
C ALA A 104 -0.15 27.84 -5.11
N ALA A 105 -0.51 29.12 -5.07
CA ALA A 105 -0.28 29.98 -3.90
C ALA A 105 -1.10 29.53 -2.68
N LYS A 106 -2.35 29.12 -2.88
CA LYS A 106 -3.22 28.61 -1.81
C LYS A 106 -2.77 27.26 -1.31
N ILE A 107 -2.31 26.34 -2.19
CA ILE A 107 -1.71 25.05 -1.79
C ILE A 107 -0.54 25.30 -0.85
N ARG A 108 0.42 26.15 -1.25
CA ARG A 108 1.58 26.49 -0.39
C ARG A 108 1.15 27.12 0.93
N GLN A 109 0.12 27.98 0.95
CA GLN A 109 -0.41 28.58 2.17
C GLN A 109 -1.00 27.53 3.12
N GLU A 110 -1.85 26.63 2.62
CA GLU A 110 -2.45 25.53 3.39
C GLU A 110 -1.39 24.66 4.08
N VAL A 111 -0.32 24.33 3.35
CA VAL A 111 0.75 23.49 3.87
C VAL A 111 1.67 24.26 4.83
N SER A 112 2.15 25.45 4.48
CA SER A 112 3.09 26.22 5.29
C SER A 112 2.52 26.66 6.63
N SER A 113 1.21 26.94 6.69
CA SER A 113 0.55 27.34 7.93
C SER A 113 0.54 26.20 8.97
N VAL A 114 0.42 24.95 8.53
CA VAL A 114 0.50 23.79 9.44
C VAL A 114 1.94 23.47 9.77
N GLN A 115 2.86 23.59 8.80
CA GLN A 115 4.29 23.37 9.04
C GLN A 115 4.79 24.24 10.19
N ALA A 116 4.40 25.51 10.24
CA ALA A 116 4.79 26.40 11.34
C ALA A 116 4.33 25.89 12.73
N LEU A 117 3.14 25.28 12.81
CA LEU A 117 2.64 24.68 14.05
C LEU A 117 3.44 23.41 14.44
N ILE A 118 3.75 22.57 13.43
CA ILE A 118 4.54 21.35 13.61
C ILE A 118 5.95 21.69 14.10
N THR A 119 6.63 22.62 13.45
CA THR A 119 7.97 23.08 13.85
C THR A 119 7.95 23.67 15.26
N ALA A 120 6.93 24.47 15.62
CA ALA A 120 6.79 25.03 16.97
C ALA A 120 6.57 23.95 18.05
N ALA A 121 6.02 22.80 17.70
CA ALA A 121 5.88 21.64 18.58
C ALA A 121 7.14 20.75 18.64
N GLY A 122 8.17 21.03 17.84
CA GLY A 122 9.41 20.25 17.76
C GLY A 122 9.34 19.08 16.76
N GLY A 123 8.36 19.09 15.86
CA GLY A 123 8.24 18.09 14.80
C GLY A 123 9.13 18.36 13.58
N ASP A 124 9.10 17.46 12.61
CA ASP A 124 9.96 17.45 11.43
C ASP A 124 9.77 18.67 10.51
N GLU A 125 10.86 19.07 9.83
CA GLU A 125 10.85 20.10 8.81
C GLU A 125 11.68 19.68 7.58
N PRO A 126 11.05 19.41 6.42
CA PRO A 126 9.60 19.42 6.17
C PRO A 126 8.89 18.19 6.74
N ALA A 127 7.72 18.38 7.34
CA ALA A 127 6.85 17.29 7.76
C ALA A 127 6.20 16.62 6.54
N TYR A 128 5.97 15.31 6.61
CA TYR A 128 5.20 14.59 5.59
C TYR A 128 3.79 15.16 5.48
N ILE A 129 3.23 15.12 4.27
CA ILE A 129 1.92 15.71 3.97
C ILE A 129 0.97 14.60 3.57
N ARG A 130 -0.21 14.54 4.17
CA ARG A 130 -1.34 13.81 3.61
C ARG A 130 -2.33 14.81 3.01
N PRO A 131 -2.53 14.78 1.68
CA PRO A 131 -3.53 15.65 1.07
C PRO A 131 -4.93 15.21 1.49
N PRO A 132 -5.84 16.12 1.86
CA PRO A 132 -7.23 15.77 2.11
C PRO A 132 -7.85 15.00 0.94
N TYR A 133 -8.66 13.97 1.29
CA TYR A 133 -9.29 13.07 0.30
C TYR A 133 -8.28 12.25 -0.54
N GLY A 134 -7.00 12.20 -0.17
CA GLY A 134 -5.95 11.55 -0.96
C GLY A 134 -5.61 12.25 -2.28
N ASN A 135 -6.17 13.42 -2.54
CA ASN A 135 -6.14 14.11 -3.82
C ASN A 135 -4.85 14.91 -4.05
N ALA A 136 -3.99 14.49 -5.00
CA ALA A 136 -2.72 15.12 -5.31
C ALA A 136 -2.43 15.17 -6.83
N ASN A 137 -3.08 16.08 -7.55
CA ASN A 137 -2.81 16.30 -8.97
C ASN A 137 -1.41 16.90 -9.23
N LYS A 138 -1.04 17.06 -10.49
CA LYS A 138 0.27 17.60 -10.90
C LYS A 138 0.57 18.96 -10.26
N THR A 139 -0.43 19.83 -10.13
CA THR A 139 -0.26 21.15 -9.50
C THR A 139 0.05 21.03 -8.02
N VAL A 140 -0.63 20.15 -7.29
CA VAL A 140 -0.35 19.88 -5.87
C VAL A 140 1.07 19.38 -5.71
N ARG A 141 1.44 18.32 -6.44
CA ARG A 141 2.77 17.70 -6.35
C ARG A 141 3.92 18.68 -6.64
N ALA A 142 3.72 19.59 -7.59
CA ALA A 142 4.73 20.61 -7.95
C ALA A 142 4.81 21.76 -6.94
N ASN A 143 3.90 21.88 -5.97
CA ASN A 143 3.83 22.99 -5.04
C ASN A 143 3.94 22.60 -3.56
N VAL A 144 4.43 21.38 -3.29
CA VAL A 144 4.77 20.90 -1.96
C VAL A 144 6.25 20.56 -1.87
N SER A 145 6.87 20.79 -0.71
CA SER A 145 8.29 20.55 -0.47
C SER A 145 8.58 19.27 0.32
N ALA A 146 7.55 18.43 0.52
CA ALA A 146 7.64 17.20 1.29
C ALA A 146 7.00 16.03 0.53
N PRO A 147 7.29 14.78 0.92
CA PRO A 147 6.59 13.60 0.45
C PRO A 147 5.09 13.66 0.76
N LEU A 148 4.29 13.11 -0.14
CA LEU A 148 2.86 12.97 0.03
C LEU A 148 2.54 11.53 0.45
N ILE A 149 1.84 11.36 1.56
CA ILE A 149 1.55 10.05 2.15
C ILE A 149 0.05 9.82 2.14
N ASN A 150 -0.38 8.85 1.36
CA ASN A 150 -1.75 8.34 1.40
C ASN A 150 -1.80 7.08 2.27
N TRP A 151 -2.64 6.12 1.95
CA TRP A 151 -2.84 4.89 2.74
C TRP A 151 -3.13 3.70 1.83
N ALA A 152 -2.85 2.51 2.32
CA ALA A 152 -3.15 1.25 1.65
C ALA A 152 -4.35 0.54 2.29
N VAL A 153 -4.66 0.86 3.55
CA VAL A 153 -5.79 0.27 4.29
C VAL A 153 -6.69 1.38 4.80
N ASP A 154 -7.95 1.35 4.37
CA ASP A 154 -9.00 2.26 4.81
C ASP A 154 -10.14 1.48 5.48
N PRO A 155 -10.29 1.57 6.80
CA PRO A 155 -11.41 0.95 7.50
C PRO A 155 -12.74 1.68 7.31
N GLU A 156 -12.77 2.84 6.63
CA GLU A 156 -13.93 3.73 6.50
C GLU A 156 -14.57 4.05 7.86
N ASP A 157 -13.74 4.31 8.88
CA ASP A 157 -14.16 4.56 10.27
C ASP A 157 -15.05 5.79 10.42
N TRP A 158 -14.87 6.76 9.53
CA TRP A 158 -15.70 7.96 9.40
C TRP A 158 -17.15 7.62 8.98
N LYS A 159 -17.36 6.54 8.25
CA LYS A 159 -18.66 6.08 7.73
C LYS A 159 -19.35 5.11 8.69
N TYR A 160 -18.66 4.03 9.07
CA TYR A 160 -19.28 2.95 9.85
C TYR A 160 -19.46 3.29 11.32
N ARG A 161 -18.58 4.10 11.91
CA ARG A 161 -18.64 4.55 13.33
C ARG A 161 -18.96 3.45 14.33
N ASN A 162 -18.43 2.27 14.07
CA ASN A 162 -18.59 1.08 14.92
C ASN A 162 -17.23 0.45 15.15
N ALA A 163 -16.82 0.29 16.43
CA ALA A 163 -15.48 -0.16 16.80
C ALA A 163 -15.14 -1.56 16.26
N ASP A 164 -16.08 -2.51 16.33
CA ASP A 164 -15.83 -3.88 15.86
C ASP A 164 -15.68 -3.93 14.35
N THR A 165 -16.42 -3.09 13.62
CA THR A 165 -16.30 -2.99 12.16
C THR A 165 -14.96 -2.35 11.78
N VAL A 166 -14.56 -1.28 12.46
CA VAL A 166 -13.25 -0.64 12.25
C VAL A 166 -12.12 -1.64 12.52
N CYS A 167 -12.16 -2.33 13.65
CA CYS A 167 -11.19 -3.37 14.00
C CYS A 167 -11.07 -4.43 12.91
N ARG A 168 -12.18 -5.08 12.55
CA ARG A 168 -12.17 -6.14 11.51
C ARG A 168 -11.61 -5.65 10.18
N ARG A 169 -11.98 -4.44 9.73
CA ARG A 169 -11.52 -3.89 8.46
C ARG A 169 -10.02 -3.55 8.49
N ILE A 170 -9.51 -3.06 9.62
CA ILE A 170 -8.06 -2.86 9.80
C ILE A 170 -7.34 -4.20 9.72
N VAL A 171 -7.75 -5.19 10.52
CA VAL A 171 -7.08 -6.49 10.60
C VAL A 171 -7.14 -7.22 9.25
N SER A 172 -8.30 -7.26 8.59
CA SER A 172 -8.44 -7.93 7.30
C SER A 172 -7.67 -7.27 6.15
N GLY A 173 -7.41 -5.96 6.26
CA GLY A 173 -6.63 -5.21 5.27
C GLY A 173 -5.14 -5.16 5.57
N ALA A 174 -4.70 -5.52 6.78
CA ALA A 174 -3.31 -5.39 7.21
C ALA A 174 -2.38 -6.35 6.47
N TYR A 175 -1.23 -5.84 6.05
CA TYR A 175 -0.12 -6.62 5.50
C TYR A 175 1.21 -5.92 5.80
N ASP A 176 2.30 -6.65 5.73
CA ASP A 176 3.63 -6.11 5.99
C ASP A 176 3.98 -4.95 5.05
N GLY A 177 4.27 -3.79 5.63
CA GLY A 177 4.55 -2.54 4.93
C GLY A 177 3.34 -1.62 4.72
N ALA A 178 2.14 -2.00 5.17
CA ALA A 178 0.94 -1.19 4.97
C ALA A 178 0.92 0.09 5.82
N ILE A 179 0.34 1.15 5.25
CA ILE A 179 -0.04 2.39 5.93
C ILE A 179 -1.56 2.38 6.11
N ILE A 180 -2.02 2.49 7.35
CA ILE A 180 -3.43 2.36 7.74
C ILE A 180 -3.99 3.75 8.07
N LEU A 181 -5.11 4.12 7.46
CA LEU A 181 -5.86 5.35 7.76
C LEU A 181 -6.84 5.11 8.91
N VAL A 182 -6.90 6.02 9.87
CA VAL A 182 -7.94 6.14 10.88
C VAL A 182 -8.12 7.63 11.22
N HIS A 183 -9.21 8.02 11.88
CA HIS A 183 -9.44 9.39 12.34
C HIS A 183 -9.61 9.41 13.87
N ASP A 184 -8.77 10.17 14.58
CA ASP A 184 -8.80 10.28 16.05
C ASP A 184 -9.85 11.27 16.58
N ILE A 185 -10.63 11.84 15.67
CA ILE A 185 -11.74 12.75 15.97
C ILE A 185 -13.10 12.06 16.18
N HIS A 186 -13.18 10.77 15.88
CA HIS A 186 -14.42 9.99 16.02
C HIS A 186 -14.39 9.06 17.22
N LYS A 187 -15.47 9.07 18.00
CA LYS A 187 -15.56 8.31 19.27
C LYS A 187 -15.31 6.82 19.12
N MET A 188 -15.78 6.20 18.03
CA MET A 188 -15.69 4.76 17.83
C MET A 188 -14.47 4.32 17.02
N SER A 189 -13.79 5.24 16.36
CA SER A 189 -12.56 4.95 15.61
C SER A 189 -11.41 4.55 16.53
N VAL A 190 -11.22 5.28 17.64
CA VAL A 190 -10.14 5.03 18.58
C VAL A 190 -10.22 3.63 19.21
N PRO A 191 -11.33 3.19 19.84
CA PRO A 191 -11.41 1.85 20.39
C PRO A 191 -11.32 0.76 19.31
N GLY A 192 -11.83 1.01 18.09
CA GLY A 192 -11.68 0.07 16.97
C GLY A 192 -10.23 -0.09 16.52
N ALA A 193 -9.48 1.01 16.42
CA ALA A 193 -8.07 0.99 16.10
C ALA A 193 -7.23 0.31 17.19
N LEU A 194 -7.52 0.57 18.47
CA LEU A 194 -6.82 -0.05 19.59
C LEU A 194 -7.05 -1.57 19.64
N ALA A 195 -8.27 -2.03 19.41
CA ALA A 195 -8.57 -3.46 19.30
C ALA A 195 -7.85 -4.13 18.12
N ALA A 196 -7.73 -3.44 16.99
CA ALA A 196 -6.97 -3.93 15.84
C ALA A 196 -5.46 -3.97 16.13
N ILE A 197 -4.93 -2.96 16.82
CA ILE A 197 -3.53 -2.94 17.26
C ILE A 197 -3.25 -4.14 18.15
N ASP A 198 -4.08 -4.41 19.16
CA ASP A 198 -3.90 -5.53 20.09
C ASP A 198 -3.83 -6.87 19.32
N GLN A 199 -4.77 -7.10 18.40
CA GLN A 199 -4.79 -8.31 17.58
C GLN A 199 -3.56 -8.42 16.65
N LEU A 200 -3.17 -7.35 15.99
CA LEU A 200 -2.03 -7.36 15.06
C LEU A 200 -0.69 -7.49 15.78
N LEU A 201 -0.56 -6.98 17.02
CA LEU A 201 0.60 -7.25 17.87
C LEU A 201 0.71 -8.75 18.21
N GLU A 202 -0.42 -9.42 18.52
CA GLU A 202 -0.46 -10.88 18.74
C GLU A 202 -0.08 -11.66 17.46
N GLU A 203 -0.39 -11.14 16.27
CA GLU A 203 -0.01 -11.71 14.99
C GLU A 203 1.47 -11.43 14.60
N GLY A 204 2.21 -10.75 15.48
CA GLY A 204 3.65 -10.48 15.31
C GLY A 204 3.98 -9.27 14.46
N TYR A 205 3.05 -8.33 14.28
CA TYR A 205 3.35 -7.04 13.67
C TYR A 205 3.97 -6.07 14.69
N GLU A 206 4.88 -5.25 14.20
CA GLU A 206 5.43 -4.09 14.91
C GLU A 206 4.85 -2.81 14.32
N PHE A 207 4.33 -1.93 15.17
CA PHE A 207 3.82 -0.63 14.74
C PHE A 207 4.89 0.45 14.86
N VAL A 208 5.17 1.10 13.75
CA VAL A 208 6.17 2.15 13.61
C VAL A 208 5.57 3.42 13.00
N THR A 209 6.29 4.53 13.04
CA THR A 209 5.89 5.74 12.30
C THR A 209 5.99 5.50 10.79
N VAL A 210 5.30 6.30 9.98
CA VAL A 210 5.44 6.23 8.50
C VAL A 210 6.90 6.46 8.10
N GLN A 211 7.58 7.40 8.74
CA GLN A 211 8.99 7.70 8.46
C GLN A 211 9.88 6.49 8.75
N ASP A 212 9.70 5.83 9.89
CA ASP A 212 10.45 4.62 10.24
C ASP A 212 10.09 3.45 9.35
N LEU A 213 8.82 3.28 8.99
CA LEU A 213 8.37 2.25 8.05
C LEU A 213 9.11 2.38 6.72
N LEU A 214 9.07 3.57 6.11
CA LEU A 214 9.74 3.83 4.84
C LEU A 214 11.26 3.62 4.96
N ARG A 215 11.89 4.18 5.99
CA ARG A 215 13.32 4.04 6.26
C ARG A 215 13.75 2.58 6.43
N ARG A 216 13.04 1.80 7.26
CA ARG A 216 13.36 0.39 7.54
C ARG A 216 13.12 -0.51 6.32
N ARG A 217 12.27 -0.08 5.37
CA ARG A 217 12.07 -0.74 4.08
C ARG A 217 12.97 -0.20 2.96
N GLY A 218 13.97 0.61 3.28
CA GLY A 218 14.93 1.15 2.31
C GLY A 218 14.36 2.17 1.35
N VAL A 219 13.19 2.75 1.68
CA VAL A 219 12.53 3.78 0.87
C VAL A 219 13.04 5.15 1.27
N THR A 220 13.61 5.89 0.32
CA THR A 220 13.94 7.32 0.50
C THR A 220 12.83 8.17 -0.10
N PRO A 221 11.95 8.77 0.71
CA PRO A 221 10.82 9.51 0.19
C PRO A 221 11.25 10.86 -0.39
N GLU A 222 10.67 11.22 -1.55
CA GLU A 222 10.98 12.43 -2.31
C GLU A 222 9.81 13.42 -2.28
N ALA A 223 10.12 14.73 -2.25
CA ALA A 223 9.12 15.79 -2.28
C ALA A 223 8.21 15.67 -3.52
N GLY A 224 6.90 15.84 -3.31
CA GLY A 224 5.90 15.79 -4.36
C GLY A 224 5.57 14.39 -4.91
N LYS A 225 6.26 13.33 -4.43
CA LYS A 225 5.88 11.95 -4.73
C LYS A 225 4.88 11.43 -3.70
N VAL A 226 3.96 10.57 -4.15
CA VAL A 226 2.89 9.99 -3.31
C VAL A 226 3.26 8.56 -2.94
N TYR A 227 3.14 8.22 -1.66
CA TYR A 227 3.41 6.90 -1.10
C TYR A 227 2.16 6.38 -0.40
N TYR A 228 1.87 5.10 -0.58
CA TYR A 228 0.68 4.43 -0.01
C TYR A 228 1.06 3.31 0.96
N ASP A 229 2.20 2.68 0.72
CA ASP A 229 2.79 1.64 1.55
C ASP A 229 4.32 1.61 1.38
N ALA A 230 4.97 0.66 2.06
CA ALA A 230 6.41 0.41 1.94
C ALA A 230 6.74 -1.01 1.46
N LYS A 231 5.79 -1.72 0.84
CA LYS A 231 5.94 -3.13 0.46
C LYS A 231 6.94 -3.35 -0.69
N ASN A 232 7.06 -2.40 -1.59
CA ASN A 232 7.77 -2.55 -2.86
C ASN A 232 9.05 -1.70 -2.97
N ASN A 233 9.83 -1.56 -1.91
CA ASN A 233 11.10 -0.80 -1.91
C ASN A 233 10.96 0.63 -2.50
N GLY A 234 9.83 1.30 -2.25
CA GLY A 234 9.57 2.64 -2.78
C GLY A 234 9.42 2.68 -4.30
N ILE A 235 9.07 1.58 -4.96
CA ILE A 235 8.63 1.66 -6.34
C ILE A 235 7.42 2.58 -6.32
N ASN A 236 7.64 3.79 -6.83
CA ASN A 236 6.58 4.73 -7.11
C ASN A 236 5.62 4.05 -8.08
N LEU A 237 4.59 3.45 -7.52
CA LEU A 237 3.41 3.26 -8.30
C LEU A 237 2.98 4.66 -8.67
N SER A 238 2.97 5.01 -9.95
CA SER A 238 2.54 6.33 -10.39
C SER A 238 1.14 6.59 -9.83
N ALA A 239 0.75 7.84 -9.64
CA ALA A 239 -0.59 8.18 -9.18
C ALA A 239 -1.71 7.61 -10.08
N GLU A 240 -1.36 7.07 -11.24
CA GLU A 240 -2.21 6.32 -12.16
C GLU A 240 -2.29 4.83 -11.79
N GLN A 241 -1.38 4.31 -10.97
CA GLN A 241 -1.29 2.90 -10.59
C GLN A 241 -1.84 2.64 -9.19
N ILE A 242 -2.02 3.66 -8.39
CA ILE A 242 -2.60 3.55 -7.06
C ILE A 242 -3.67 4.62 -6.91
N SER A 243 -4.84 4.28 -7.30
CA SER A 243 -6.03 4.78 -6.67
C SER A 243 -6.72 3.57 -6.08
N PRO A 244 -6.50 3.26 -4.79
CA PRO A 244 -7.39 2.35 -4.10
C PRO A 244 -8.74 3.05 -3.96
N GLU A 245 -9.79 2.34 -3.98
CA GLU A 245 -11.09 2.48 -3.32
C GLU A 245 -11.79 3.86 -3.23
N TYR A 246 -11.12 4.99 -3.53
CA TYR A 246 -11.70 6.33 -3.59
C TYR A 246 -11.92 6.80 -5.03
N PHE A 247 -12.53 5.97 -5.84
CA PHE A 247 -13.49 6.53 -6.76
C PHE A 247 -14.80 6.63 -5.97
N ASP A 248 -15.25 7.87 -5.76
CA ASP A 248 -16.63 8.13 -5.40
C ASP A 248 -17.48 7.21 -6.28
N GLU A 249 -18.21 6.27 -5.71
CA GLU A 249 -19.25 5.53 -6.45
C GLU A 249 -20.22 6.54 -7.12
N ASP A 250 -20.33 7.74 -6.57
CA ASP A 250 -21.09 8.87 -7.14
C ASP A 250 -20.49 9.41 -8.45
N ARG A 251 -19.25 9.03 -8.82
CA ARG A 251 -18.57 9.43 -10.07
C ARG A 251 -18.01 8.25 -10.85
N LEU A 252 -18.48 7.06 -10.57
CA LEU A 252 -18.06 5.83 -11.26
C LEU A 252 -18.24 5.94 -12.78
N GLU A 253 -19.28 6.65 -13.25
CA GLU A 253 -19.55 6.89 -14.67
C GLU A 253 -18.45 7.69 -15.38
N GLU A 254 -17.66 8.46 -14.66
CA GLU A 254 -16.52 9.22 -15.17
C GLU A 254 -15.24 8.37 -15.26
N HIS A 255 -15.24 7.16 -14.70
CA HIS A 255 -14.07 6.29 -14.69
C HIS A 255 -13.83 5.69 -16.08
N TRP A 256 -12.58 5.74 -16.56
CA TRP A 256 -12.18 5.25 -17.89
C TRP A 256 -12.58 3.80 -18.17
N ALA A 257 -12.71 2.94 -17.15
CA ALA A 257 -13.10 1.54 -17.27
C ALA A 257 -14.61 1.31 -17.01
N TYR A 258 -15.41 2.36 -16.85
CA TYR A 258 -16.84 2.24 -16.51
C TYR A 258 -17.60 1.29 -17.43
N GLU A 259 -17.51 1.48 -18.74
CA GLU A 259 -18.22 0.66 -19.72
C GLU A 259 -17.78 -0.81 -19.67
N ALA A 260 -16.48 -1.04 -19.48
CA ALA A 260 -15.94 -2.40 -19.37
C ALA A 260 -16.40 -3.09 -18.08
N LEU A 261 -16.39 -2.38 -16.96
CA LEU A 261 -16.90 -2.87 -15.68
C LEU A 261 -18.40 -3.15 -15.74
N ALA A 262 -19.18 -2.22 -16.30
CA ALA A 262 -20.62 -2.39 -16.52
C ALA A 262 -20.94 -3.64 -17.36
N LEU A 263 -20.17 -3.88 -18.42
CA LEU A 263 -20.28 -5.08 -19.23
C LEU A 263 -19.98 -6.34 -18.40
N CYS A 264 -18.83 -6.35 -17.71
CA CYS A 264 -18.39 -7.53 -16.95
C CYS A 264 -19.35 -7.88 -15.81
N ILE A 265 -19.88 -6.88 -15.10
CA ILE A 265 -20.86 -7.09 -14.03
C ILE A 265 -22.19 -7.59 -14.61
N ARG A 266 -22.70 -6.98 -15.69
CA ARG A 266 -23.93 -7.46 -16.37
C ARG A 266 -23.82 -8.88 -16.90
N ARG A 267 -22.64 -9.27 -17.39
CA ARG A 267 -22.36 -10.63 -17.86
C ARG A 267 -22.05 -11.60 -16.70
N GLY A 268 -21.95 -11.12 -15.47
CA GLY A 268 -21.60 -11.92 -14.30
C GLY A 268 -20.15 -12.43 -14.30
N TRP A 269 -19.25 -11.81 -15.07
CA TRP A 269 -17.82 -12.15 -15.09
C TRP A 269 -17.08 -11.58 -13.88
N LEU A 270 -17.49 -10.39 -13.45
CA LEU A 270 -17.05 -9.75 -12.21
C LEU A 270 -18.24 -9.57 -11.28
N GLU A 271 -18.02 -9.75 -10.00
CA GLU A 271 -18.99 -9.49 -8.94
C GLU A 271 -18.70 -8.14 -8.30
N THR A 272 -19.73 -7.50 -7.76
CA THR A 272 -19.58 -6.36 -6.85
C THR A 272 -19.08 -6.84 -5.51
N ASP A 273 -18.54 -5.94 -4.69
CA ASP A 273 -18.26 -6.27 -3.30
C ASP A 273 -19.56 -6.46 -2.49
N GLU A 274 -19.45 -6.81 -1.21
CA GLU A 274 -20.59 -7.04 -0.31
C GLU A 274 -21.51 -5.80 -0.17
N ALA A 275 -21.00 -4.60 -0.43
CA ALA A 275 -21.74 -3.35 -0.42
C ALA A 275 -22.33 -2.96 -1.78
N GLY A 276 -22.17 -3.81 -2.82
CA GLY A 276 -22.62 -3.56 -4.18
C GLY A 276 -21.70 -2.64 -4.98
N ARG A 277 -20.48 -2.34 -4.52
CA ARG A 277 -19.53 -1.44 -5.18
C ARG A 277 -18.73 -2.16 -6.27
N TRP A 278 -18.36 -1.43 -7.31
CA TRP A 278 -17.59 -1.97 -8.44
C TRP A 278 -16.08 -2.00 -8.23
N CYS A 279 -15.57 -1.14 -7.36
CA CYS A 279 -14.17 -1.03 -6.92
C CYS A 279 -13.17 -1.05 -8.10
N PRO A 280 -13.23 -0.11 -9.06
CA PRO A 280 -12.46 -0.15 -10.31
C PRO A 280 -10.94 -0.19 -10.10
N ASN A 281 -10.47 0.42 -9.04
CA ASN A 281 -9.06 0.56 -8.72
C ASN A 281 -8.53 -0.49 -7.72
N HIS A 282 -9.40 -1.37 -7.22
CA HIS A 282 -8.98 -2.49 -6.38
C HIS A 282 -8.03 -3.42 -7.15
N PHE A 283 -6.95 -3.86 -6.49
CA PHE A 283 -5.99 -4.79 -7.10
C PHE A 283 -6.55 -6.19 -7.13
N VAL A 284 -6.44 -6.81 -8.31
CA VAL A 284 -6.96 -8.16 -8.54
C VAL A 284 -6.06 -9.19 -7.88
N THR A 285 -6.65 -10.03 -7.04
CA THR A 285 -5.98 -11.21 -6.49
C THR A 285 -5.98 -12.38 -7.48
N ARG A 286 -5.13 -13.37 -7.22
CA ARG A 286 -5.07 -14.59 -8.06
C ARG A 286 -6.38 -15.38 -8.00
N GLY A 287 -7.03 -15.43 -6.83
CA GLY A 287 -8.35 -16.05 -6.65
C GLY A 287 -9.44 -15.31 -7.44
N GLU A 288 -9.47 -13.97 -7.35
CA GLU A 288 -10.41 -13.15 -8.14
C GLU A 288 -10.22 -13.32 -9.65
N LEU A 289 -8.96 -13.38 -10.13
CA LEU A 289 -8.69 -13.63 -11.54
C LEU A 289 -9.19 -15.00 -11.99
N ALA A 290 -8.92 -16.06 -11.20
CA ALA A 290 -9.41 -17.40 -11.50
C ALA A 290 -10.94 -17.42 -11.57
N ALA A 291 -11.62 -16.75 -10.63
CA ALA A 291 -13.08 -16.63 -10.61
C ALA A 291 -13.62 -15.86 -11.82
N ALA A 292 -13.01 -14.72 -12.16
CA ALA A 292 -13.42 -13.90 -13.30
C ALA A 292 -13.28 -14.66 -14.64
N PHE A 293 -12.12 -15.33 -14.83
CA PHE A 293 -11.91 -16.16 -16.03
C PHE A 293 -12.81 -17.38 -16.07
N GLY A 294 -13.04 -18.07 -14.96
CA GLY A 294 -13.94 -19.20 -14.90
C GLY A 294 -15.37 -18.80 -15.26
N ARG A 295 -15.86 -17.67 -14.77
CA ARG A 295 -17.17 -17.13 -15.14
C ARG A 295 -17.21 -16.68 -16.61
N PHE A 296 -16.15 -16.04 -17.10
CA PHE A 296 -16.01 -15.66 -18.49
C PHE A 296 -16.08 -16.87 -19.43
N CYS A 297 -15.44 -17.98 -19.07
CA CYS A 297 -15.47 -19.25 -19.79
C CYS A 297 -16.74 -20.08 -19.54
N GLY A 298 -17.67 -19.61 -18.71
CA GLY A 298 -18.92 -20.34 -18.41
C GLY A 298 -18.73 -21.60 -17.55
N ILE A 299 -17.69 -21.67 -16.74
CA ILE A 299 -17.38 -22.80 -15.86
C ILE A 299 -18.30 -22.76 -14.63
N THR A 300 -19.48 -23.30 -14.75
CA THR A 300 -20.49 -23.26 -13.68
C THR A 300 -20.97 -24.63 -13.18
N LYS A 301 -20.67 -25.72 -13.88
CA LYS A 301 -21.25 -27.04 -13.60
C LYS A 301 -20.24 -28.16 -13.30
N ALA A 302 -19.01 -28.04 -13.74
CA ALA A 302 -18.01 -29.10 -13.62
C ALA A 302 -17.24 -29.07 -12.29
N TYR A 303 -17.18 -27.92 -11.65
CA TYR A 303 -16.42 -27.69 -10.41
C TYR A 303 -17.37 -27.21 -9.32
N ARG A 304 -17.39 -27.87 -8.16
CA ARG A 304 -18.31 -27.59 -7.06
C ARG A 304 -17.57 -27.04 -5.85
N ALA A 305 -18.25 -26.17 -5.09
CA ALA A 305 -17.77 -25.73 -3.80
C ALA A 305 -17.65 -26.91 -2.83
N GLY A 306 -16.62 -26.91 -1.97
CA GLY A 306 -16.37 -27.96 -0.99
C GLY A 306 -15.54 -29.14 -1.52
N GLU A 307 -15.18 -29.16 -2.81
CA GLU A 307 -14.25 -30.16 -3.35
C GLU A 307 -12.78 -29.72 -3.17
N ASP A 308 -11.90 -30.71 -2.95
CA ASP A 308 -10.46 -30.46 -2.83
C ASP A 308 -9.92 -29.76 -4.09
N THR A 309 -9.18 -28.68 -3.89
CA THR A 309 -8.57 -27.90 -4.97
C THR A 309 -7.22 -28.44 -5.40
N GLY A 310 -6.62 -29.34 -4.61
CA GLY A 310 -5.24 -29.82 -4.81
C GLY A 310 -4.16 -28.83 -4.31
N TYR A 311 -4.54 -27.69 -3.72
CA TYR A 311 -3.62 -26.70 -3.17
C TYR A 311 -3.76 -26.63 -1.65
N THR A 312 -2.61 -26.58 -0.96
CA THR A 312 -2.54 -26.64 0.50
C THR A 312 -3.03 -25.35 1.20
N ASP A 313 -3.05 -24.24 0.48
CA ASP A 313 -3.40 -22.90 0.96
C ASP A 313 -4.77 -22.40 0.47
N VAL A 314 -5.57 -23.29 -0.14
CA VAL A 314 -6.92 -22.96 -0.63
C VAL A 314 -7.96 -23.75 0.16
N ASP A 315 -8.70 -23.06 1.02
CA ASP A 315 -9.85 -23.65 1.69
C ASP A 315 -10.95 -23.97 0.67
N ALA A 316 -11.41 -25.21 0.66
CA ALA A 316 -12.48 -25.67 -0.23
C ALA A 316 -13.83 -24.93 -0.03
N ALA A 317 -14.01 -24.26 1.13
CA ALA A 317 -15.18 -23.43 1.43
C ALA A 317 -15.13 -22.04 0.77
N ARG A 318 -14.00 -21.61 0.24
CA ARG A 318 -13.87 -20.32 -0.47
C ARG A 318 -14.79 -20.28 -1.69
N THR A 319 -15.38 -19.14 -1.96
CA THR A 319 -16.27 -18.92 -3.13
C THR A 319 -15.52 -19.04 -4.45
N ASP A 320 -14.23 -18.75 -4.49
CA ASP A 320 -13.36 -18.85 -5.65
C ASP A 320 -12.66 -20.23 -5.81
N ALA A 321 -12.74 -21.12 -4.79
CA ALA A 321 -12.09 -22.43 -4.81
C ALA A 321 -12.43 -23.29 -6.06
N PRO A 322 -13.68 -23.38 -6.53
CA PRO A 322 -14.01 -24.13 -7.75
C PRO A 322 -13.30 -23.59 -9.00
N PHE A 323 -13.15 -22.28 -9.10
CA PHE A 323 -12.48 -21.61 -10.21
C PHE A 323 -10.97 -21.75 -10.13
N ILE A 324 -10.40 -21.72 -8.92
CA ILE A 324 -8.98 -21.98 -8.68
C ILE A 324 -8.60 -23.39 -9.14
N ARG A 325 -9.42 -24.38 -8.74
CA ARG A 325 -9.23 -25.77 -9.19
C ARG A 325 -9.28 -25.88 -10.71
N TRP A 326 -10.33 -25.31 -11.33
CA TRP A 326 -10.43 -25.28 -12.78
C TRP A 326 -9.24 -24.64 -13.45
N ALA A 327 -8.79 -23.49 -12.97
CA ALA A 327 -7.66 -22.76 -13.54
C ALA A 327 -6.34 -23.57 -13.46
N GLY A 328 -6.17 -24.35 -12.38
CA GLY A 328 -5.06 -25.30 -12.20
C GLY A 328 -5.17 -26.47 -13.16
N ASP A 329 -6.31 -27.15 -13.21
CA ASP A 329 -6.56 -28.31 -14.09
C ASP A 329 -6.45 -27.94 -15.59
N ALA A 330 -6.88 -26.74 -15.96
CA ALA A 330 -6.74 -26.20 -17.31
C ALA A 330 -5.32 -25.73 -17.65
N GLY A 331 -4.39 -25.73 -16.69
CA GLY A 331 -3.03 -25.21 -16.88
C GLY A 331 -2.97 -23.68 -17.07
N LEU A 332 -4.10 -22.98 -16.82
CA LEU A 332 -4.20 -21.54 -17.01
C LEU A 332 -3.43 -20.77 -15.93
N MET A 333 -3.64 -21.16 -14.67
CA MET A 333 -2.95 -20.59 -13.51
C MET A 333 -2.38 -21.72 -12.65
N ILE A 334 -1.08 -21.76 -12.53
CA ILE A 334 -0.36 -22.82 -11.82
C ILE A 334 0.16 -22.27 -10.49
N GLY A 335 0.00 -23.05 -9.43
CA GLY A 335 0.63 -22.80 -8.14
C GLY A 335 2.12 -23.15 -8.12
N ALA A 336 2.78 -22.86 -7.03
CA ALA A 336 4.16 -23.25 -6.77
C ALA A 336 4.23 -24.04 -5.46
N ASP A 337 5.04 -25.10 -5.41
CA ASP A 337 5.26 -25.92 -4.22
C ASP A 337 3.99 -26.42 -3.52
N GLY A 338 2.93 -26.68 -4.30
CA GLY A 338 1.64 -27.12 -3.79
C GLY A 338 0.72 -26.02 -3.26
N ALA A 339 1.12 -24.75 -3.36
CA ALA A 339 0.33 -23.57 -2.96
C ALA A 339 -0.11 -22.75 -4.17
N PHE A 340 -1.33 -22.21 -4.16
CA PHE A 340 -1.88 -21.35 -5.20
C PHE A 340 -1.67 -19.87 -4.93
N SER A 341 -1.60 -19.48 -3.67
CA SER A 341 -1.53 -18.09 -3.17
C SER A 341 -2.76 -17.27 -3.63
N PRO A 342 -4.00 -17.65 -3.24
CA PRO A 342 -5.22 -17.06 -3.77
C PRO A 342 -5.35 -15.55 -3.49
N ASP A 343 -4.83 -15.10 -2.35
CA ASP A 343 -4.95 -13.71 -1.91
C ASP A 343 -3.76 -12.83 -2.36
N ALA A 344 -2.77 -13.42 -3.06
CA ALA A 344 -1.69 -12.65 -3.66
C ALA A 344 -2.18 -11.87 -4.88
N THR A 345 -1.76 -10.60 -5.01
CA THR A 345 -2.07 -9.77 -6.18
C THR A 345 -1.29 -10.21 -7.41
N LEU A 346 -1.80 -9.91 -8.59
CA LEU A 346 -1.16 -10.22 -9.87
C LEU A 346 -0.41 -9.02 -10.45
N THR A 347 0.75 -9.30 -11.05
CA THR A 347 1.44 -8.34 -11.90
C THR A 347 0.92 -8.37 -13.33
N ARG A 348 1.19 -7.30 -14.10
CA ARG A 348 0.79 -7.20 -15.50
C ARG A 348 1.48 -8.23 -16.39
N GLU A 349 2.75 -8.58 -16.12
CA GLU A 349 3.44 -9.66 -16.86
C GLU A 349 2.88 -11.04 -16.52
N GLN A 350 2.44 -11.27 -15.27
CA GLN A 350 1.73 -12.51 -14.91
C GLN A 350 0.38 -12.61 -15.63
N MET A 351 -0.35 -11.50 -15.74
CA MET A 351 -1.59 -11.44 -16.52
C MET A 351 -1.34 -11.76 -18.00
N ALA A 352 -0.25 -11.22 -18.59
CA ALA A 352 0.12 -11.54 -19.96
C ALA A 352 0.34 -13.04 -20.18
N THR A 353 0.98 -13.70 -19.21
CA THR A 353 1.21 -15.16 -19.26
C THR A 353 -0.09 -15.96 -19.12
N VAL A 354 -1.02 -15.52 -18.28
CA VAL A 354 -2.35 -16.16 -18.16
C VAL A 354 -3.13 -16.01 -19.46
N LEU A 355 -3.11 -14.83 -20.08
CA LEU A 355 -3.74 -14.57 -21.37
C LEU A 355 -3.13 -15.41 -22.50
N ASP A 356 -1.81 -15.54 -22.53
CA ASP A 356 -1.11 -16.34 -23.53
C ASP A 356 -1.54 -17.81 -23.47
N ARG A 357 -1.59 -18.39 -22.27
CA ARG A 357 -2.08 -19.74 -22.03
C ARG A 357 -3.55 -19.90 -22.40
N TYR A 358 -4.38 -18.89 -22.11
CA TYR A 358 -5.78 -18.87 -22.49
C TYR A 358 -5.94 -18.89 -24.02
N LEU A 359 -5.17 -18.09 -24.74
CA LEU A 359 -5.19 -18.04 -26.20
C LEU A 359 -4.74 -19.37 -26.82
N ASP A 360 -3.73 -20.04 -26.23
CA ASP A 360 -3.33 -21.39 -26.63
C ASP A 360 -4.46 -22.42 -26.44
N MET A 361 -5.14 -22.33 -25.28
CA MET A 361 -6.29 -23.20 -24.99
C MET A 361 -7.45 -23.00 -25.98
N GLN A 362 -7.61 -21.78 -26.53
CA GLN A 362 -8.58 -21.49 -27.59
C GLN A 362 -8.12 -21.89 -29.01
N GLY A 363 -6.85 -22.32 -29.15
CA GLY A 363 -6.25 -22.62 -30.45
C GLY A 363 -5.98 -21.39 -31.32
N GLU A 364 -5.90 -20.22 -30.69
CA GLU A 364 -5.61 -18.95 -31.36
C GLU A 364 -4.16 -18.92 -31.85
N ALA A 365 -3.93 -18.72 -33.15
CA ALA A 365 -2.58 -18.66 -33.69
C ALA A 365 -1.82 -17.46 -33.13
N ALA A 366 -0.55 -17.66 -32.77
CA ALA A 366 0.29 -16.56 -32.36
C ALA A 366 0.56 -15.64 -33.57
N PRO A 367 0.29 -14.33 -33.48
CA PRO A 367 0.65 -13.40 -34.54
C PRO A 367 2.17 -13.28 -34.65
N GLU A 368 2.69 -12.84 -35.80
CA GLU A 368 4.09 -12.43 -35.90
C GLU A 368 4.33 -11.28 -34.91
N THR A 369 5.24 -11.48 -33.97
CA THR A 369 5.59 -10.48 -32.97
C THR A 369 6.90 -9.80 -33.34
N GLY A 370 6.87 -8.47 -33.42
CA GLY A 370 8.09 -7.65 -33.53
C GLY A 370 8.74 -7.42 -32.15
N ALA A 371 9.86 -6.72 -32.15
CA ALA A 371 10.47 -6.24 -30.91
C ALA A 371 9.49 -5.35 -30.13
N LEU A 372 9.41 -5.55 -28.82
CA LEU A 372 8.57 -4.73 -27.95
C LEU A 372 9.12 -3.30 -27.90
N ALA A 373 8.29 -2.32 -28.26
CA ALA A 373 8.65 -0.91 -28.32
C ALA A 373 8.40 -0.16 -26.99
N TYR A 374 8.42 -0.89 -25.85
CA TYR A 374 8.26 -0.28 -24.53
C TYR A 374 9.58 0.22 -23.99
N THR A 375 9.57 1.36 -23.31
CA THR A 375 10.77 1.95 -22.69
C THR A 375 11.35 1.10 -21.56
N ASP A 376 10.52 0.27 -20.96
CA ASP A 376 10.83 -0.66 -19.87
C ASP A 376 10.83 -2.13 -20.32
N ALA A 377 10.99 -2.39 -21.62
CA ALA A 377 10.99 -3.76 -22.15
C ALA A 377 12.05 -4.66 -21.49
N ALA A 378 13.17 -4.10 -21.07
CA ALA A 378 14.23 -4.82 -20.36
C ALA A 378 13.84 -5.30 -18.95
N GLU A 379 12.76 -4.76 -18.36
CA GLU A 379 12.25 -5.17 -17.05
C GLU A 379 11.28 -6.36 -17.15
N ILE A 380 10.85 -6.72 -18.36
CA ILE A 380 9.98 -7.86 -18.59
C ILE A 380 10.79 -9.15 -18.33
N SER A 381 10.26 -10.02 -17.48
CA SER A 381 10.89 -11.31 -17.20
C SER A 381 10.90 -12.20 -18.45
N ASP A 382 11.98 -12.97 -18.65
CA ASP A 382 12.13 -13.85 -19.81
C ASP A 382 10.95 -14.80 -20.00
N TRP A 383 10.42 -15.33 -18.89
CA TRP A 383 9.26 -16.22 -18.91
C TRP A 383 7.96 -15.57 -19.36
N ALA A 384 7.86 -14.23 -19.29
CA ALA A 384 6.65 -13.48 -19.67
C ALA A 384 6.78 -12.80 -21.05
N ALA A 385 7.99 -12.72 -21.61
CA ALA A 385 8.27 -11.93 -22.81
C ALA A 385 7.42 -12.34 -24.01
N ALA A 386 7.23 -13.63 -24.24
CA ALA A 386 6.39 -14.16 -25.33
C ALA A 386 4.90 -13.76 -25.15
N GLY A 387 4.38 -13.94 -23.93
CA GLY A 387 3.00 -13.58 -23.60
C GLY A 387 2.76 -12.07 -23.70
N VAL A 388 3.71 -11.25 -23.24
CA VAL A 388 3.62 -9.78 -23.39
C VAL A 388 3.61 -9.38 -24.86
N ALA A 389 4.50 -9.95 -25.68
CA ALA A 389 4.56 -9.66 -27.11
C ALA A 389 3.24 -10.03 -27.83
N ARG A 390 2.73 -11.23 -27.56
CA ARG A 390 1.46 -11.70 -28.14
C ARG A 390 0.27 -10.83 -27.71
N CYS A 391 0.14 -10.56 -26.42
CA CYS A 391 -0.94 -9.73 -25.88
C CYS A 391 -0.90 -8.30 -26.40
N THR A 392 0.31 -7.75 -26.61
CA THR A 392 0.51 -6.43 -27.22
C THR A 392 0.08 -6.42 -28.69
N ALA A 393 0.55 -7.40 -29.49
CA ALA A 393 0.20 -7.54 -30.91
C ALA A 393 -1.30 -7.71 -31.10
N LEU A 394 -1.98 -8.42 -30.20
CA LEU A 394 -3.42 -8.61 -30.19
C LEU A 394 -4.20 -7.46 -29.55
N SER A 395 -3.54 -6.42 -29.09
CA SER A 395 -4.12 -5.26 -28.38
C SER A 395 -4.91 -5.62 -27.11
N LEU A 396 -4.64 -6.79 -26.51
CA LEU A 396 -5.28 -7.23 -25.27
C LEU A 396 -4.69 -6.51 -24.05
N LEU A 397 -3.36 -6.36 -24.03
CA LEU A 397 -2.63 -5.56 -23.06
C LEU A 397 -1.90 -4.43 -23.79
N GLN A 398 -2.03 -3.22 -23.26
CA GLN A 398 -1.39 -2.04 -23.81
C GLN A 398 -0.61 -1.34 -22.70
N GLY A 399 0.52 -0.73 -23.07
CA GLY A 399 1.28 0.13 -22.16
C GLY A 399 0.62 1.49 -21.98
N SER A 400 1.14 2.26 -21.06
CA SER A 400 0.77 3.66 -20.83
C SER A 400 2.04 4.53 -20.85
N GLY A 401 1.97 5.70 -21.50
CA GLY A 401 3.11 6.61 -21.58
C GLY A 401 4.37 6.01 -22.22
N GLY A 402 4.23 4.97 -23.05
CA GLY A 402 5.36 4.27 -23.69
C GLY A 402 5.97 3.14 -22.85
N ALA A 403 5.51 2.89 -21.62
CA ALA A 403 5.96 1.81 -20.76
C ALA A 403 4.89 0.70 -20.63
N PHE A 404 5.32 -0.55 -20.47
CA PHE A 404 4.44 -1.69 -20.21
C PHE A 404 4.11 -1.85 -18.72
N CYS A 405 5.04 -1.45 -17.84
CA CYS A 405 4.97 -1.64 -16.38
C CYS A 405 4.81 -3.11 -15.98
N PRO A 406 5.77 -4.01 -16.31
CA PRO A 406 5.60 -5.46 -16.15
C PRO A 406 5.36 -5.89 -14.71
N LYS A 407 5.99 -5.22 -13.75
CA LYS A 407 5.87 -5.50 -12.32
C LYS A 407 4.70 -4.77 -11.65
N GLY A 408 4.02 -3.87 -12.38
CA GLY A 408 2.84 -3.16 -11.88
C GLY A 408 1.68 -4.12 -11.60
N THR A 409 0.94 -3.88 -10.52
CA THR A 409 -0.21 -4.69 -10.11
C THR A 409 -1.44 -4.41 -10.98
N LEU A 410 -2.19 -5.45 -11.34
CA LEU A 410 -3.39 -5.35 -12.15
C LEU A 410 -4.58 -4.86 -11.32
N THR A 411 -5.34 -3.87 -11.83
CA THR A 411 -6.58 -3.40 -11.20
C THR A 411 -7.82 -4.07 -11.79
N ARG A 412 -8.96 -4.03 -11.07
CA ARG A 412 -10.25 -4.56 -11.54
C ARG A 412 -10.72 -3.86 -12.82
N GLY A 413 -10.52 -2.54 -12.93
CA GLY A 413 -10.81 -1.79 -14.17
C GLY A 413 -9.97 -2.27 -15.35
N GLN A 414 -8.69 -2.56 -15.14
CA GLN A 414 -7.81 -3.12 -16.15
C GLN A 414 -8.26 -4.55 -16.55
N LEU A 415 -8.59 -5.40 -15.57
CA LEU A 415 -9.12 -6.73 -15.83
C LEU A 415 -10.42 -6.66 -16.64
N ALA A 416 -11.36 -5.78 -16.28
CA ALA A 416 -12.59 -5.58 -17.01
C ALA A 416 -12.36 -5.21 -18.49
N ALA A 417 -11.43 -4.26 -18.72
CA ALA A 417 -11.06 -3.85 -20.08
C ALA A 417 -10.44 -5.00 -20.91
N ILE A 418 -9.67 -5.87 -20.26
CA ILE A 418 -9.11 -7.07 -20.90
C ILE A 418 -10.22 -8.07 -21.28
N LEU A 419 -11.12 -8.38 -20.33
CA LEU A 419 -12.24 -9.30 -20.59
C LEU A 419 -13.18 -8.76 -21.69
N GLN A 420 -13.42 -7.44 -21.71
CA GLN A 420 -14.20 -6.80 -22.79
C GLN A 420 -13.53 -6.98 -24.15
N ARG A 421 -12.20 -6.79 -24.24
CA ARG A 421 -11.45 -6.99 -25.50
C ARG A 421 -11.45 -8.44 -25.94
N LEU A 422 -11.31 -9.38 -24.98
CA LEU A 422 -11.43 -10.82 -25.29
C LEU A 422 -12.82 -11.17 -25.84
N ALA A 423 -13.89 -10.67 -25.22
CA ALA A 423 -15.26 -10.92 -25.68
C ALA A 423 -15.49 -10.39 -27.10
N GLY A 424 -14.99 -9.20 -27.41
CA GLY A 424 -15.09 -8.65 -28.78
C GLY A 424 -14.37 -9.46 -29.85
N LYS A 425 -13.35 -10.26 -29.47
CA LYS A 425 -12.67 -11.20 -30.38
C LYS A 425 -13.44 -12.50 -30.59
N THR A 426 -14.18 -12.97 -29.60
CA THR A 426 -14.92 -14.22 -29.67
C THR A 426 -16.30 -14.06 -30.35
N GLU A 427 -16.80 -12.82 -30.47
CA GLU A 427 -18.06 -12.48 -31.14
C GLU A 427 -17.85 -12.04 -32.61
N SER A 428 -16.59 -11.88 -33.09
CA SER A 428 -16.22 -11.58 -34.49
C SER A 428 -15.78 -12.82 -35.24
#